data_688d93c00b973747ef4ab1065883dfcd
#
_entry.id   688d93c00b973747ef4ab1065883dfcd
#
_cell.length_a   1.000
_cell.length_b   1.000
_cell.length_c   1.000
_cell.angle_alpha   90.00
_cell.angle_beta   90.00
_cell.angle_gamma   90.00
#
_symmetry.space_group_name_H-M   'P 1'
#
loop_
_entity.id
_entity.type
_entity.pdbx_description
1 polymer ?
#
loop_
_entity_poly.entity_id
_entity_poly.type
_entity_poly.pdbx_seq_one_letter_code
_entity_poly.pdbx_strand_id
1 'polypeptide(L)'
;MNLGCDVKSERARFRVTSGSFLTAIDATLASMASPMRAAYAIGAEKLDDVLAWCIDLAIPAVTLWVCSIDNLKRSETEVSGILGAVEAKIGALVEDPAIHRRGVRVKAVGRLDLLPRSTLDVLRRAEKVTAGNEALMLTIAIAYDGREEIIDAVRALLRDKARHGAVLDAIVEEITPSAIDNYLYTVGLPDLDLIIRTSGEVRLSGFLLWQSAVSELYFSDMNWPEFRRVDFLRAVRSFQQRSRRFGR
;
A
#
# COMPACT_ATOMS: atom_id res chain seq x y z
N MET A 1 2.49 -39.06 14.39
CA MET A 1 3.61 -38.12 14.23
C MET A 1 3.00 -36.75 13.96
N ASN A 2 2.94 -35.94 15.01
CA ASN A 2 2.40 -34.57 14.98
C ASN A 2 3.48 -33.65 14.40
N LEU A 3 3.33 -33.20 13.17
CA LEU A 3 4.11 -32.08 12.63
C LEU A 3 3.47 -30.80 13.12
N GLY A 4 3.73 -30.46 14.38
CA GLY A 4 3.52 -29.12 14.90
C GLY A 4 4.52 -28.18 14.19
N CYS A 5 4.05 -27.48 13.17
CA CYS A 5 4.80 -26.39 12.53
C CYS A 5 4.86 -25.26 13.54
N ASP A 6 6.05 -25.05 14.10
CA ASP A 6 6.31 -24.02 15.12
C ASP A 6 6.28 -22.63 14.48
N VAL A 7 5.07 -22.05 14.39
CA VAL A 7 4.78 -20.72 13.77
C VAL A 7 5.25 -19.57 14.67
N LYS A 8 5.86 -19.86 15.83
CA LYS A 8 6.10 -18.86 16.89
C LYS A 8 7.50 -18.25 16.93
N SER A 9 8.47 -18.68 16.14
CA SER A 9 9.86 -18.28 16.37
C SER A 9 10.46 -17.26 15.39
N GLU A 10 9.79 -16.94 14.26
CA GLU A 10 10.16 -15.81 13.42
C GLU A 10 8.90 -15.00 13.12
N ARG A 11 8.74 -13.85 13.77
CA ARG A 11 7.81 -12.81 13.35
C ARG A 11 8.31 -12.32 11.98
N ALA A 12 8.03 -13.09 10.94
CA ALA A 12 8.26 -12.66 9.57
C ALA A 12 7.49 -11.36 9.37
N ARG A 13 8.21 -10.28 9.13
CA ARG A 13 7.65 -8.96 8.87
C ARG A 13 7.10 -8.97 7.46
N PHE A 14 5.88 -9.47 7.30
CA PHE A 14 5.21 -9.49 6.00
C PHE A 14 4.61 -8.12 5.71
N ARG A 15 4.91 -7.60 4.54
CA ARG A 15 4.10 -6.57 3.90
C ARG A 15 3.47 -7.17 2.66
N VAL A 16 2.16 -7.21 2.62
CA VAL A 16 1.42 -7.59 1.43
C VAL A 16 0.97 -6.30 0.75
N THR A 17 1.39 -6.11 -0.46
CA THR A 17 0.95 -5.02 -1.30
C THR A 17 0.11 -5.58 -2.43
N SER A 18 -1.16 -5.23 -2.49
CA SER A 18 -1.97 -5.55 -3.65
C SER A 18 -1.85 -4.44 -4.68
N GLY A 19 -1.42 -4.81 -5.87
CA GLY A 19 -1.38 -3.87 -6.99
C GLY A 19 -2.76 -3.40 -7.41
N SER A 20 -2.82 -2.16 -7.73
CA SER A 20 -3.84 -1.43 -8.48
C SER A 20 -5.30 -1.90 -8.33
N PHE A 21 -5.98 -1.34 -7.36
CA PHE A 21 -7.43 -1.33 -7.20
C PHE A 21 -8.17 -0.93 -8.50
N LEU A 22 -7.57 -0.08 -9.31
CA LEU A 22 -8.17 0.51 -10.51
C LEU A 22 -8.01 -0.31 -11.78
N THR A 23 -6.90 -1.01 -11.97
CA THR A 23 -6.70 -1.85 -13.16
C THR A 23 -7.68 -3.03 -13.16
N ALA A 24 -7.98 -3.56 -11.98
CA ALA A 24 -8.98 -4.61 -11.81
C ALA A 24 -10.41 -4.12 -12.14
N ILE A 25 -10.76 -2.90 -11.75
CA ILE A 25 -12.08 -2.31 -12.01
C ILE A 25 -12.28 -2.01 -13.49
N ASP A 26 -11.28 -1.44 -14.17
CA ASP A 26 -11.37 -1.15 -15.61
C ASP A 26 -11.60 -2.42 -16.44
N ALA A 27 -10.93 -3.53 -16.10
CA ALA A 27 -11.12 -4.80 -16.79
C ALA A 27 -12.51 -5.43 -16.51
N THR A 28 -13.07 -5.22 -15.32
CA THR A 28 -14.40 -5.73 -14.93
C THR A 28 -15.51 -4.88 -15.53
N LEU A 29 -15.33 -3.57 -15.67
CA LEU A 29 -16.32 -2.66 -16.25
C LEU A 29 -16.54 -2.88 -17.75
N ALA A 30 -15.52 -3.33 -18.48
CA ALA A 30 -15.69 -3.70 -19.89
C ALA A 30 -16.66 -4.87 -20.10
N SER A 31 -16.94 -5.65 -19.03
CA SER A 31 -17.81 -6.82 -19.06
C SER A 31 -19.15 -6.66 -18.31
N MET A 32 -19.33 -5.58 -17.53
CA MET A 32 -20.54 -5.38 -16.71
C MET A 32 -21.20 -4.04 -17.03
N ALA A 33 -22.49 -4.04 -17.30
CA ALA A 33 -23.33 -2.86 -17.48
C ALA A 33 -23.64 -2.11 -16.16
N SER A 34 -22.80 -2.26 -15.15
CA SER A 34 -22.96 -1.61 -13.84
C SER A 34 -22.33 -0.21 -13.82
N PRO A 35 -22.95 0.77 -13.12
CA PRO A 35 -22.34 2.09 -12.97
C PRO A 35 -20.96 1.98 -12.31
N MET A 36 -20.01 2.72 -12.80
CA MET A 36 -18.60 2.76 -12.35
C MET A 36 -18.44 2.86 -10.83
N ARG A 37 -19.31 3.62 -10.16
CA ARG A 37 -19.38 3.73 -8.70
C ARG A 37 -19.58 2.40 -7.97
N ALA A 38 -20.43 1.52 -8.51
CA ALA A 38 -20.70 0.22 -7.89
C ALA A 38 -19.48 -0.71 -7.96
N ALA A 39 -18.71 -0.65 -9.05
CA ALA A 39 -17.48 -1.43 -9.19
C ALA A 39 -16.38 -0.98 -8.20
N TYR A 40 -16.26 0.32 -7.96
CA TYR A 40 -15.32 0.85 -6.95
C TYR A 40 -15.74 0.45 -5.52
N ALA A 41 -17.05 0.43 -5.22
CA ALA A 41 -17.56 -0.02 -3.93
C ALA A 41 -17.26 -1.51 -3.68
N ILE A 42 -17.49 -2.37 -4.67
CA ILE A 42 -17.18 -3.81 -4.57
C ILE A 42 -15.68 -4.03 -4.30
N GLY A 43 -14.83 -3.30 -5.02
CA GLY A 43 -13.39 -3.35 -4.76
C GLY A 43 -13.00 -2.84 -3.36
N ALA A 44 -13.71 -1.84 -2.84
CA ALA A 44 -13.48 -1.32 -1.50
C ALA A 44 -13.88 -2.31 -0.39
N GLU A 45 -14.94 -3.10 -0.58
CA GLU A 45 -15.35 -4.15 0.36
C GLU A 45 -14.27 -5.24 0.52
N LYS A 46 -13.52 -5.54 -0.55
CA LYS A 46 -12.42 -6.51 -0.51
C LYS A 46 -11.32 -6.15 0.51
N LEU A 47 -11.20 -4.89 0.90
CA LEU A 47 -10.27 -4.45 1.94
C LEU A 47 -10.53 -5.17 3.28
N ASP A 48 -11.80 -5.35 3.67
CA ASP A 48 -12.14 -6.01 4.95
C ASP A 48 -11.65 -7.47 4.99
N ASP A 49 -11.85 -8.17 3.85
CA ASP A 49 -11.36 -9.54 3.68
C ASP A 49 -9.84 -9.60 3.86
N VAL A 50 -9.11 -8.73 3.15
CA VAL A 50 -7.64 -8.72 3.19
C VAL A 50 -7.12 -8.34 4.57
N LEU A 51 -7.73 -7.37 5.24
CA LEU A 51 -7.37 -7.02 6.63
C LEU A 51 -7.59 -8.20 7.57
N ALA A 52 -8.72 -8.91 7.43
CA ALA A 52 -8.99 -10.10 8.23
C ALA A 52 -7.94 -11.19 7.99
N TRP A 53 -7.55 -11.46 6.74
CA TRP A 53 -6.52 -12.46 6.42
C TRP A 53 -5.14 -12.05 6.94
N CYS A 54 -4.79 -10.76 6.87
CA CYS A 54 -3.54 -10.25 7.43
C CYS A 54 -3.48 -10.43 8.94
N ILE A 55 -4.58 -10.14 9.64
CA ILE A 55 -4.69 -10.31 11.09
C ILE A 55 -4.59 -11.80 11.47
N ASP A 56 -5.32 -12.68 10.77
CA ASP A 56 -5.29 -14.13 11.00
C ASP A 56 -3.87 -14.70 10.87
N LEU A 57 -3.06 -14.16 9.97
CA LEU A 57 -1.68 -14.57 9.73
C LEU A 57 -0.65 -13.77 10.54
N ALA A 58 -1.08 -12.88 11.42
CA ALA A 58 -0.22 -11.97 12.19
C ALA A 58 0.74 -11.16 11.30
N ILE A 59 0.28 -10.74 10.11
CA ILE A 59 1.02 -9.87 9.20
C ILE A 59 1.00 -8.46 9.79
N PRO A 60 2.16 -7.84 10.08
CA PRO A 60 2.19 -6.59 10.84
C PRO A 60 1.90 -5.35 9.98
N ALA A 61 2.05 -5.45 8.66
CA ALA A 61 1.83 -4.30 7.78
C ALA A 61 1.32 -4.72 6.40
N VAL A 62 0.37 -3.95 5.87
CA VAL A 62 -0.15 -4.07 4.51
C VAL A 62 -0.24 -2.70 3.87
N THR A 63 0.23 -2.58 2.63
CA THR A 63 0.07 -1.37 1.81
C THR A 63 -0.86 -1.68 0.64
N LEU A 64 -1.88 -0.86 0.47
CA LEU A 64 -2.79 -0.93 -0.68
C LEU A 64 -2.54 0.23 -1.62
N TRP A 65 -2.35 -0.05 -2.90
CA TRP A 65 -2.30 0.97 -3.93
C TRP A 65 -3.71 1.22 -4.48
N VAL A 66 -4.26 2.33 -4.08
CA VAL A 66 -5.64 2.68 -4.40
C VAL A 66 -5.74 3.52 -5.67
N CYS A 67 -4.82 4.47 -5.84
CA CYS A 67 -4.87 5.43 -6.93
C CYS A 67 -3.46 5.93 -7.27
N SER A 68 -3.09 5.87 -8.55
CA SER A 68 -1.85 6.52 -9.03
C SER A 68 -2.07 8.02 -9.28
N ILE A 69 -0.99 8.78 -9.44
CA ILE A 69 -1.05 10.18 -9.89
C ILE A 69 -1.71 10.27 -11.28
N ASP A 70 -1.40 9.33 -12.18
CA ASP A 70 -1.98 9.31 -13.52
C ASP A 70 -3.49 9.06 -13.52
N ASN A 71 -4.01 8.34 -12.52
CA ASN A 71 -5.45 8.15 -12.37
C ASN A 71 -6.17 9.47 -12.07
N LEU A 72 -5.53 10.44 -11.40
CA LEU A 72 -6.10 11.77 -11.17
C LEU A 72 -6.22 12.62 -12.45
N LYS A 73 -5.58 12.22 -13.55
CA LYS A 73 -5.68 12.87 -14.85
C LYS A 73 -6.85 12.36 -15.70
N ARG A 74 -7.58 11.35 -15.22
CA ARG A 74 -8.77 10.81 -15.90
C ARG A 74 -9.95 11.77 -15.85
N SER A 75 -11.08 11.37 -16.43
CA SER A 75 -12.29 12.18 -16.38
C SER A 75 -12.71 12.51 -14.93
N GLU A 76 -13.29 13.67 -14.73
CA GLU A 76 -13.77 14.13 -13.41
C GLU A 76 -14.72 13.10 -12.77
N THR A 77 -15.58 12.48 -13.59
CA THR A 77 -16.51 11.44 -13.12
C THR A 77 -15.77 10.21 -12.59
N GLU A 78 -14.70 9.78 -13.26
CA GLU A 78 -13.88 8.64 -12.80
C GLU A 78 -13.14 8.97 -11.51
N VAL A 79 -12.46 10.12 -11.46
CA VAL A 79 -11.72 10.59 -10.28
C VAL A 79 -12.65 10.73 -9.09
N SER A 80 -13.81 11.37 -9.27
CA SER A 80 -14.83 11.51 -8.22
C SER A 80 -15.37 10.14 -7.76
N GLY A 81 -15.53 9.18 -8.67
CA GLY A 81 -15.95 7.82 -8.34
C GLY A 81 -14.94 7.09 -7.47
N ILE A 82 -13.64 7.19 -7.82
CA ILE A 82 -12.55 6.58 -7.08
C ILE A 82 -12.45 7.20 -5.68
N LEU A 83 -12.31 8.51 -5.61
CA LEU A 83 -12.11 9.23 -4.35
C LEU A 83 -13.33 9.09 -3.43
N GLY A 84 -14.54 9.13 -3.98
CA GLY A 84 -15.77 8.89 -3.23
C GLY A 84 -15.85 7.48 -2.62
N ALA A 85 -15.38 6.45 -3.34
CA ALA A 85 -15.30 5.09 -2.78
C ALA A 85 -14.27 4.99 -1.65
N VAL A 86 -13.13 5.66 -1.79
CA VAL A 86 -12.10 5.74 -0.74
C VAL A 86 -12.65 6.45 0.50
N GLU A 87 -13.27 7.61 0.31
CA GLU A 87 -13.87 8.39 1.41
C GLU A 87 -14.91 7.59 2.18
N ALA A 88 -15.81 6.94 1.46
CA ALA A 88 -16.85 6.10 2.05
C ALA A 88 -16.25 4.90 2.81
N LYS A 89 -15.28 4.20 2.20
CA LYS A 89 -14.68 3.02 2.81
C LYS A 89 -13.83 3.35 4.02
N ILE A 90 -12.95 4.35 3.93
CA ILE A 90 -12.10 4.75 5.04
C ILE A 90 -12.95 5.39 6.16
N GLY A 91 -13.97 6.15 5.80
CA GLY A 91 -14.94 6.68 6.78
C GLY A 91 -15.65 5.56 7.55
N ALA A 92 -16.20 4.57 6.86
CA ALA A 92 -16.84 3.41 7.48
C ALA A 92 -15.86 2.59 8.35
N LEU A 93 -14.63 2.41 7.87
CA LEU A 93 -13.59 1.65 8.59
C LEU A 93 -13.25 2.29 9.94
N VAL A 94 -13.15 3.61 10.03
CA VAL A 94 -12.81 4.28 11.30
C VAL A 94 -13.99 4.37 12.26
N GLU A 95 -15.22 4.27 11.77
CA GLU A 95 -16.42 4.19 12.62
C GLU A 95 -16.66 2.76 13.15
N ASP A 96 -16.06 1.73 12.55
CA ASP A 96 -16.21 0.36 13.02
C ASP A 96 -15.38 0.12 14.29
N PRO A 97 -16.02 -0.17 15.45
CA PRO A 97 -15.28 -0.51 16.65
C PRO A 97 -14.32 -1.70 16.50
N ALA A 98 -14.52 -2.55 15.51
CA ALA A 98 -13.66 -3.68 15.24
C ALA A 98 -12.25 -3.24 14.81
N ILE A 99 -12.08 -2.08 14.17
CA ILE A 99 -10.77 -1.56 13.76
C ILE A 99 -9.85 -1.36 14.97
N HIS A 100 -10.41 -0.80 16.05
CA HIS A 100 -9.69 -0.55 17.30
C HIS A 100 -9.44 -1.85 18.06
N ARG A 101 -10.44 -2.72 18.17
CA ARG A 101 -10.26 -4.05 18.82
C ARG A 101 -9.21 -4.91 18.12
N ARG A 102 -9.09 -4.78 16.78
CA ARG A 102 -8.09 -5.47 15.96
C ARG A 102 -6.74 -4.73 15.92
N GLY A 103 -6.66 -3.56 16.51
CA GLY A 103 -5.44 -2.77 16.59
C GLY A 103 -4.90 -2.31 15.23
N VAL A 104 -5.80 -2.01 14.26
CA VAL A 104 -5.40 -1.54 12.93
C VAL A 104 -5.10 -0.05 12.96
N ARG A 105 -3.89 0.32 12.59
CA ARG A 105 -3.44 1.70 12.41
C ARG A 105 -3.44 2.07 10.93
N VAL A 106 -4.06 3.18 10.59
CA VAL A 106 -4.11 3.70 9.21
C VAL A 106 -3.03 4.75 8.99
N LYS A 107 -2.39 4.72 7.82
CA LYS A 107 -1.48 5.75 7.31
C LYS A 107 -1.76 5.98 5.82
N ALA A 108 -1.80 7.24 5.38
CA ALA A 108 -1.89 7.59 3.97
C ALA A 108 -0.52 8.04 3.45
N VAL A 109 -0.16 7.61 2.21
CA VAL A 109 1.08 7.98 1.55
C VAL A 109 0.84 8.35 0.09
N GLY A 110 1.66 9.24 -0.46
CA GLY A 110 1.59 9.73 -1.83
C GLY A 110 1.55 11.25 -1.90
N ARG A 111 1.21 11.78 -3.06
CA ARG A 111 1.04 13.22 -3.29
C ARG A 111 -0.32 13.68 -2.75
N LEU A 112 -0.42 13.67 -1.42
CA LEU A 112 -1.66 14.03 -0.72
C LEU A 112 -2.07 15.49 -0.97
N ASP A 113 -1.13 16.33 -1.36
CA ASP A 113 -1.36 17.72 -1.77
C ASP A 113 -2.19 17.86 -3.05
N LEU A 114 -2.28 16.80 -3.87
CA LEU A 114 -3.10 16.75 -5.08
C LEU A 114 -4.56 16.33 -4.82
N LEU A 115 -4.88 15.89 -3.61
CA LEU A 115 -6.20 15.38 -3.28
C LEU A 115 -7.17 16.51 -2.89
N PRO A 116 -8.48 16.38 -3.18
CA PRO A 116 -9.51 17.26 -2.65
C PRO A 116 -9.50 17.29 -1.13
N ARG A 117 -9.92 18.41 -0.56
CA ARG A 117 -9.95 18.62 0.88
C ARG A 117 -10.81 17.58 1.61
N SER A 118 -11.95 17.18 1.01
CA SER A 118 -12.82 16.13 1.57
C SER A 118 -12.06 14.82 1.79
N THR A 119 -11.33 14.36 0.77
CA THR A 119 -10.52 13.14 0.84
C THR A 119 -9.41 13.26 1.88
N LEU A 120 -8.71 14.40 1.91
CA LEU A 120 -7.67 14.67 2.91
C LEU A 120 -8.21 14.64 4.33
N ASP A 121 -9.35 15.24 4.58
CA ASP A 121 -9.95 15.32 5.91
C ASP A 121 -10.34 13.92 6.43
N VAL A 122 -10.87 13.06 5.55
CA VAL A 122 -11.18 11.66 5.88
C VAL A 122 -9.90 10.86 6.20
N LEU A 123 -8.86 10.99 5.38
CA LEU A 123 -7.58 10.30 5.62
C LEU A 123 -6.91 10.75 6.92
N ARG A 124 -6.82 12.05 7.17
CA ARG A 124 -6.27 12.62 8.40
C ARG A 124 -7.05 12.20 9.65
N ARG A 125 -8.39 12.16 9.53
CA ARG A 125 -9.23 11.65 10.62
C ARG A 125 -8.90 10.19 10.90
N ALA A 126 -8.78 9.35 9.86
CA ALA A 126 -8.42 7.95 10.00
C ALA A 126 -7.07 7.77 10.70
N GLU A 127 -6.04 8.48 10.26
CA GLU A 127 -4.72 8.47 10.90
C GLU A 127 -4.80 8.87 12.39
N LYS A 128 -5.53 9.95 12.68
CA LYS A 128 -5.66 10.48 14.05
C LYS A 128 -6.35 9.50 14.99
N VAL A 129 -7.50 8.94 14.59
CA VAL A 129 -8.30 8.06 15.48
C VAL A 129 -7.68 6.69 15.66
N THR A 130 -6.83 6.25 14.73
CA THR A 130 -6.13 4.95 14.80
C THR A 130 -4.67 5.06 15.25
N ALA A 131 -4.20 6.25 15.62
CA ALA A 131 -2.78 6.50 15.94
C ALA A 131 -2.22 5.64 17.07
N GLY A 132 -3.06 5.25 18.04
CA GLY A 132 -2.69 4.39 19.18
C GLY A 132 -2.75 2.88 18.88
N ASN A 133 -3.14 2.46 17.68
CA ASN A 133 -3.23 1.06 17.32
C ASN A 133 -1.87 0.54 16.81
N GLU A 134 -1.50 -0.71 17.15
CA GLU A 134 -0.15 -1.23 16.87
C GLU A 134 -0.13 -2.65 16.28
N ALA A 135 -1.28 -3.34 16.15
CA ALA A 135 -1.28 -4.74 15.72
C ALA A 135 -1.09 -4.91 14.21
N LEU A 136 -1.67 -4.01 13.39
CA LEU A 136 -1.56 -4.04 11.92
C LEU A 136 -1.47 -2.61 11.39
N MET A 137 -0.41 -2.30 10.65
CA MET A 137 -0.30 -1.06 9.88
C MET A 137 -0.97 -1.22 8.52
N LEU A 138 -2.07 -0.48 8.28
CA LEU A 138 -2.69 -0.33 6.97
C LEU A 138 -2.19 0.97 6.32
N THR A 139 -1.39 0.85 5.28
CA THR A 139 -0.95 2.00 4.49
C THR A 139 -1.79 2.12 3.21
N ILE A 140 -2.38 3.29 2.99
CA ILE A 140 -3.14 3.63 1.79
C ILE A 140 -2.25 4.46 0.86
N ALA A 141 -1.76 3.86 -0.23
CA ALA A 141 -1.03 4.56 -1.26
C ALA A 141 -2.04 5.18 -2.25
N ILE A 142 -2.21 6.49 -2.18
CA ILE A 142 -3.20 7.27 -2.95
C ILE A 142 -2.53 8.48 -3.60
N ALA A 143 -2.90 8.80 -4.85
CA ALA A 143 -2.13 9.75 -5.67
C ALA A 143 -0.62 9.41 -5.62
N TYR A 144 -0.31 8.13 -5.71
CA TYR A 144 1.04 7.62 -5.48
C TYR A 144 1.72 7.20 -6.79
N ASP A 145 2.97 7.60 -6.93
CA ASP A 145 3.90 7.11 -7.94
C ASP A 145 5.30 7.01 -7.34
N GLY A 146 5.97 5.86 -7.50
CA GLY A 146 7.28 5.63 -6.88
C GLY A 146 8.41 6.48 -7.47
N ARG A 147 8.27 6.95 -8.72
CA ARG A 147 9.25 7.89 -9.30
C ARG A 147 9.12 9.25 -8.64
N GLU A 148 7.89 9.73 -8.46
CA GLU A 148 7.63 10.99 -7.76
C GLU A 148 8.06 10.91 -6.29
N GLU A 149 7.81 9.78 -5.61
CA GLU A 149 8.29 9.56 -4.24
C GLU A 149 9.81 9.73 -4.15
N ILE A 150 10.56 9.09 -5.06
CA ILE A 150 12.04 9.19 -5.07
C ILE A 150 12.48 10.63 -5.32
N ILE A 151 11.86 11.32 -6.29
CA ILE A 151 12.18 12.72 -6.61
C ILE A 151 11.89 13.61 -5.40
N ASP A 152 10.74 13.43 -4.75
CA ASP A 152 10.35 14.24 -3.60
C ASP A 152 11.24 13.95 -2.38
N ALA A 153 11.66 12.70 -2.18
CA ALA A 153 12.63 12.33 -1.15
C ALA A 153 13.98 13.04 -1.35
N VAL A 154 14.51 13.00 -2.57
CA VAL A 154 15.76 13.70 -2.91
C VAL A 154 15.61 15.21 -2.73
N ARG A 155 14.51 15.80 -3.19
CA ARG A 155 14.22 17.23 -2.98
C ARG A 155 14.14 17.60 -1.51
N ALA A 156 13.49 16.75 -0.69
CA ALA A 156 13.35 16.98 0.75
C ALA A 156 14.71 16.90 1.45
N LEU A 157 15.54 15.90 1.12
CA LEU A 157 16.91 15.76 1.61
C LEU A 157 17.74 17.02 1.30
N LEU A 158 17.74 17.44 0.02
CA LEU A 158 18.53 18.61 -0.40
C LEU A 158 18.08 19.89 0.31
N ARG A 159 16.77 20.11 0.45
CA ARG A 159 16.22 21.27 1.16
C ARG A 159 16.57 21.26 2.64
N ASP A 160 16.57 20.09 3.25
CA ASP A 160 16.92 19.94 4.66
C ASP A 160 18.38 20.27 4.89
N LYS A 161 19.28 19.70 4.10
CA LYS A 161 20.73 19.99 4.16
C LYS A 161 21.05 21.46 3.89
N ALA A 162 20.41 22.06 2.88
CA ALA A 162 20.58 23.49 2.57
C ALA A 162 20.15 24.40 3.73
N ARG A 163 19.04 24.06 4.42
CA ARG A 163 18.61 24.82 5.62
C ARG A 163 19.61 24.76 6.77
N HIS A 164 20.38 23.68 6.86
CA HIS A 164 21.44 23.53 7.85
C HIS A 164 22.80 24.09 7.39
N GLY A 165 22.82 24.80 6.25
CA GLY A 165 24.02 25.50 5.77
C GLY A 165 25.06 24.61 5.11
N ALA A 166 24.72 23.37 4.73
CA ALA A 166 25.63 22.48 4.03
C ALA A 166 25.94 23.01 2.61
N VAL A 167 27.21 22.94 2.19
CA VAL A 167 27.65 23.28 0.83
C VAL A 167 27.37 22.11 -0.12
N LEU A 168 27.22 22.42 -1.42
CA LEU A 168 26.77 21.43 -2.41
C LEU A 168 27.66 20.16 -2.44
N ASP A 169 28.99 20.34 -2.42
CA ASP A 169 29.93 19.21 -2.47
C ASP A 169 29.76 18.27 -1.27
N ALA A 170 29.53 18.81 -0.07
CA ALA A 170 29.26 18.02 1.11
C ALA A 170 27.92 17.28 1.00
N ILE A 171 26.88 17.93 0.43
CA ILE A 171 25.57 17.31 0.22
C ILE A 171 25.68 16.13 -0.74
N VAL A 172 26.44 16.26 -1.83
CA VAL A 172 26.61 15.20 -2.82
C VAL A 172 27.18 13.92 -2.19
N GLU A 173 28.18 14.05 -1.35
CA GLU A 173 28.80 12.91 -0.66
C GLU A 173 27.89 12.25 0.39
N GLU A 174 26.90 12.98 0.90
CA GLU A 174 25.91 12.46 1.85
C GLU A 174 24.68 11.80 1.22
N ILE A 175 24.54 11.86 -0.12
CA ILE A 175 23.44 11.18 -0.83
C ILE A 175 23.74 9.68 -0.87
N THR A 176 23.16 8.96 0.08
CA THR A 176 23.24 7.50 0.19
C THR A 176 21.82 6.90 0.15
N PRO A 177 21.68 5.60 -0.15
CA PRO A 177 20.38 4.94 -0.04
C PRO A 177 19.72 5.17 1.33
N SER A 178 20.47 5.00 2.42
CA SER A 178 19.97 5.22 3.77
C SER A 178 19.56 6.67 4.05
N ALA A 179 20.25 7.66 3.45
CA ALA A 179 19.84 9.06 3.56
C ALA A 179 18.49 9.29 2.84
N ILE A 180 18.29 8.71 1.66
CA ILE A 180 17.03 8.80 0.90
C ILE A 180 15.89 8.11 1.65
N ASP A 181 16.12 6.94 2.27
CA ASP A 181 15.12 6.19 3.06
C ASP A 181 14.41 7.07 4.10
N ASN A 182 15.15 8.01 4.71
CA ASN A 182 14.62 8.91 5.74
C ASN A 182 13.63 9.97 5.21
N TYR A 183 13.55 10.15 3.89
CA TYR A 183 12.67 11.15 3.25
C TYR A 183 11.58 10.54 2.37
N LEU A 184 11.54 9.21 2.23
CA LEU A 184 10.46 8.53 1.51
C LEU A 184 9.12 8.72 2.20
N TYR A 185 8.02 8.67 1.45
CA TYR A 185 6.67 8.69 2.02
C TYR A 185 6.43 7.52 2.99
N THR A 186 7.16 6.43 2.78
CA THR A 186 7.12 5.20 3.57
C THR A 186 8.05 5.19 4.78
N VAL A 187 8.70 6.32 5.12
CA VAL A 187 9.58 6.42 6.29
C VAL A 187 8.89 5.90 7.56
N GLY A 188 9.62 5.10 8.34
CA GLY A 188 9.12 4.48 9.57
C GLY A 188 8.21 3.27 9.35
N LEU A 189 7.96 2.89 8.11
CA LEU A 189 7.31 1.62 7.79
C LEU A 189 8.36 0.48 7.77
N PRO A 190 8.01 -0.78 8.11
CA PRO A 190 8.92 -1.92 7.99
C PRO A 190 9.27 -2.21 6.52
N ASP A 191 10.35 -2.97 6.26
CA ASP A 191 10.77 -3.36 4.91
C ASP A 191 9.68 -4.15 4.18
N LEU A 192 9.62 -4.00 2.87
CA LEU A 192 8.66 -4.67 2.03
C LEU A 192 9.14 -6.06 1.65
N ASP A 193 8.44 -7.09 2.11
CA ASP A 193 8.82 -8.48 1.88
C ASP A 193 8.18 -9.08 0.62
N LEU A 194 6.89 -8.83 0.40
CA LEU A 194 6.10 -9.43 -0.66
C LEU A 194 5.19 -8.39 -1.33
N ILE A 195 5.22 -8.34 -2.65
CA ILE A 195 4.25 -7.62 -3.47
C ILE A 195 3.34 -8.61 -4.17
N ILE A 196 2.04 -8.49 -3.94
CA ILE A 196 1.03 -9.24 -4.69
C ILE A 196 0.40 -8.31 -5.71
N ARG A 197 0.52 -8.63 -6.99
CA ARG A 197 -0.19 -7.94 -8.05
C ARG A 197 -1.27 -8.80 -8.65
N THR A 198 -2.50 -8.28 -8.63
CA THR A 198 -3.69 -8.91 -9.20
C THR A 198 -3.87 -8.50 -10.67
N SER A 199 -4.91 -9.03 -11.33
CA SER A 199 -5.34 -8.72 -12.70
C SER A 199 -4.42 -9.20 -13.85
N GLY A 200 -3.59 -10.24 -13.62
CA GLY A 200 -2.76 -10.85 -14.68
C GLY A 200 -1.60 -9.98 -15.17
N GLU A 201 -1.40 -8.81 -14.59
CA GLU A 201 -0.37 -7.87 -14.99
C GLU A 201 0.98 -8.21 -14.35
N VAL A 202 2.03 -8.31 -15.17
CA VAL A 202 3.38 -8.74 -14.75
C VAL A 202 4.35 -7.55 -14.75
N ARG A 203 3.98 -6.47 -14.07
CA ARG A 203 4.79 -5.25 -13.92
C ARG A 203 4.43 -4.52 -12.63
N LEU A 204 5.32 -3.72 -12.07
CA LEU A 204 5.06 -2.91 -10.86
C LEU A 204 4.33 -1.60 -11.15
N SER A 205 4.36 -1.11 -12.38
CA SER A 205 3.73 0.15 -12.83
C SER A 205 4.05 1.38 -11.95
N GLY A 206 5.23 1.41 -11.34
CA GLY A 206 5.62 2.51 -10.45
C GLY A 206 5.30 2.29 -8.97
N PHE A 207 4.73 1.16 -8.60
CA PHE A 207 4.37 0.90 -7.21
C PHE A 207 5.57 0.53 -6.35
N LEU A 208 5.81 1.29 -5.27
CA LEU A 208 6.86 1.09 -4.27
C LEU A 208 8.24 0.72 -4.89
N LEU A 209 8.68 1.48 -5.91
CA LEU A 209 9.88 1.15 -6.69
C LEU A 209 11.13 1.04 -5.83
N TRP A 210 11.33 1.96 -4.91
CA TRP A 210 12.47 1.95 -4.01
C TRP A 210 12.42 0.77 -3.05
N GLN A 211 11.28 0.56 -2.43
CA GLN A 211 11.07 -0.46 -1.40
C GLN A 211 11.04 -1.86 -1.97
N SER A 212 10.72 -2.01 -3.27
CA SER A 212 10.63 -3.31 -3.95
C SER A 212 11.97 -3.93 -4.34
N ALA A 213 13.08 -3.21 -4.16
CA ALA A 213 14.39 -3.64 -4.61
C ALA A 213 14.81 -5.04 -4.10
N VAL A 214 14.32 -5.43 -2.92
CA VAL A 214 14.60 -6.74 -2.28
C VAL A 214 13.32 -7.55 -2.00
N SER A 215 12.17 -7.10 -2.52
CA SER A 215 10.88 -7.76 -2.30
C SER A 215 10.68 -8.94 -3.24
N GLU A 216 9.99 -9.97 -2.76
CA GLU A 216 9.46 -11.02 -3.62
C GLU A 216 8.20 -10.53 -4.34
N LEU A 217 8.06 -10.90 -5.62
CA LEU A 217 6.91 -10.55 -6.44
C LEU A 217 6.04 -11.78 -6.68
N TYR A 218 4.74 -11.62 -6.48
CA TYR A 218 3.73 -12.61 -6.80
C TYR A 218 2.67 -12.00 -7.71
N PHE A 219 2.52 -12.54 -8.90
CA PHE A 219 1.53 -12.12 -9.89
C PHE A 219 0.35 -13.10 -9.89
N SER A 220 -0.87 -12.56 -9.81
CA SER A 220 -2.10 -13.34 -9.81
C SER A 220 -2.98 -12.92 -10.97
N ASP A 221 -3.52 -13.89 -11.70
CA ASP A 221 -4.46 -13.66 -12.81
C ASP A 221 -5.85 -13.21 -12.33
N MET A 222 -6.11 -13.33 -11.02
CA MET A 222 -7.39 -12.93 -10.43
C MET A 222 -7.50 -11.40 -10.37
N ASN A 223 -8.66 -10.87 -10.72
CA ASN A 223 -8.98 -9.47 -10.49
C ASN A 223 -9.14 -9.18 -8.99
N TRP A 224 -8.90 -7.92 -8.59
CA TRP A 224 -8.97 -7.54 -7.17
C TRP A 224 -10.30 -7.89 -6.48
N PRO A 225 -11.50 -7.61 -7.05
CA PRO A 225 -12.76 -7.99 -6.42
C PRO A 225 -12.95 -9.52 -6.26
N GLU A 226 -12.36 -10.30 -7.16
CA GLU A 226 -12.45 -11.76 -7.19
C GLU A 226 -11.35 -12.46 -6.40
N PHE A 227 -10.36 -11.69 -5.90
CA PHE A 227 -9.23 -12.21 -5.14
C PHE A 227 -9.71 -12.82 -3.82
N ARG A 228 -9.44 -14.10 -3.63
CA ARG A 228 -9.95 -14.90 -2.51
C ARG A 228 -8.85 -15.22 -1.51
N ARG A 229 -9.25 -15.65 -0.31
CA ARG A 229 -8.33 -16.11 0.74
C ARG A 229 -7.37 -17.19 0.23
N VAL A 230 -7.82 -18.11 -0.60
CA VAL A 230 -6.96 -19.18 -1.15
C VAL A 230 -5.86 -18.61 -2.05
N ASP A 231 -6.14 -17.57 -2.82
CA ASP A 231 -5.19 -16.93 -3.71
C ASP A 231 -4.14 -16.14 -2.89
N PHE A 232 -4.61 -15.47 -1.83
CA PHE A 232 -3.75 -14.81 -0.85
C PHE A 232 -2.82 -15.80 -0.14
N LEU A 233 -3.35 -16.92 0.36
CA LEU A 233 -2.56 -17.96 1.01
C LEU A 233 -1.54 -18.62 0.06
N ARG A 234 -1.86 -18.75 -1.23
CA ARG A 234 -0.90 -19.23 -2.25
C ARG A 234 0.28 -18.26 -2.40
N ALA A 235 0.00 -16.96 -2.44
CA ALA A 235 1.05 -15.95 -2.50
C ALA A 235 1.95 -15.99 -1.27
N VAL A 236 1.39 -16.03 -0.07
CA VAL A 236 2.13 -16.14 1.19
C VAL A 236 2.94 -17.44 1.24
N ARG A 237 2.36 -18.58 0.83
CA ARG A 237 3.06 -19.88 0.77
C ARG A 237 4.22 -19.84 -0.22
N SER A 238 4.02 -19.25 -1.41
CA SER A 238 5.07 -19.08 -2.41
C SER A 238 6.25 -18.29 -1.83
N PHE A 239 5.96 -17.18 -1.14
CA PHE A 239 6.97 -16.40 -0.44
C PHE A 239 7.73 -17.23 0.61
N GLN A 240 7.02 -17.98 1.46
CA GLN A 240 7.64 -18.82 2.51
C GLN A 240 8.54 -19.93 1.97
N GLN A 241 8.22 -20.43 0.77
CA GLN A 241 9.00 -21.50 0.12
C GLN A 241 10.26 -21.00 -0.58
N ARG A 242 10.38 -19.69 -0.82
CA ARG A 242 11.57 -19.09 -1.42
C ARG A 242 12.63 -18.87 -0.36
N SER A 243 13.80 -19.45 -0.54
CA SER A 243 14.94 -19.17 0.33
C SER A 243 15.51 -17.79 -0.02
N ARG A 244 15.39 -16.82 0.88
CA ARG A 244 16.04 -15.53 0.73
C ARG A 244 17.56 -15.68 0.78
N ARG A 245 18.20 -15.55 -0.37
CA ARG A 245 19.66 -15.49 -0.47
C ARG A 245 20.05 -14.01 -0.57
N PHE A 246 20.26 -13.35 0.56
CA PHE A 246 20.78 -11.96 0.61
C PHE A 246 22.26 -11.94 0.16
N GLY A 247 22.53 -12.19 -1.13
CA GLY A 247 23.86 -12.00 -1.71
C GLY A 247 25.01 -12.82 -1.08
N ARG A 248 24.72 -13.93 -0.37
CA ARG A 248 25.71 -14.87 0.16
C ARG A 248 25.83 -16.10 -0.71
#